data_47c049a40eb92c85242ce8e6ecfcfd66
#
_entry.id   47c049a40eb92c85242ce8e6ecfcfd66
#
_cell.length_a   1.000
_cell.length_b   1.000
_cell.length_c   1.000
_cell.angle_alpha   90.00
_cell.angle_beta   90.00
_cell.angle_gamma   90.00
#
_symmetry.space_group_name_H-M   'P 1'
#
loop_
_entity.id
_entity.type
_entity.pdbx_description
1 polymer ?
#
loop_
_entity_poly.entity_id
_entity_poly.type
_entity_poly.pdbx_seq_one_letter_code
_entity_poly.pdbx_strand_id
1 'polypeptide(L)'
;MPASPSASASPFRVVIVGAGISGLYMAETLKRAGIDFTIYEKADEVGGTWRENTYPGLFVDVLSRQYEFLFDPNYDWSRKYAPAAEIQAYIVRTAKKRGWYQYIRFNSEIVDARFSGGAWHFKTAKGETDTADVFIAATGFLHKPIMPNIPGRESFAGPSFHSARFDHSVPVKGKRWGIIGSGCSGIQITEALAWQGCEVTQFIRRAQWIHIRENPRTTLWERIKLRLPGMYKRKQRELWDFIIKGDAWRLKPGPQRDAMQAEFRTYLDAVKDPELKKKLTPDYHLGCTRIPKSDQNYYAAVQLPNVHIVKGSVARIHPDGVEMADGTRHKLDVIVYATGFDTHAYMRPMTVTGLNGVTIDEVWKDDIYSFAGVGLPGFPNMFLLYGPFAPLNNVPVPVGLEQEIGYIMKAIEAGRAKGAAVAPTAAATEKFRERMRAAFPGTVWVGCKNWYIDSKGTPILWPLRQDEHGKLLAELHEEDLEFVPARAGAQGKAEPREAARAGSA
;
A
#
# COMPACT_ATOMS: atom_id res chain seq x y z
N MET A 1 -8.57 -21.47 55.55
CA MET A 1 -9.04 -21.40 54.14
C MET A 1 -7.81 -21.35 53.27
N PRO A 2 -7.60 -22.22 52.30
CA PRO A 2 -6.47 -22.13 51.40
C PRO A 2 -6.71 -20.94 50.45
N ALA A 3 -5.67 -20.13 50.26
CA ALA A 3 -5.68 -19.02 49.33
C ALA A 3 -5.99 -19.52 47.89
N SER A 4 -6.94 -18.86 47.24
CA SER A 4 -7.24 -19.12 45.82
C SER A 4 -5.96 -18.96 44.99
N PRO A 5 -5.71 -19.83 44.00
CA PRO A 5 -4.54 -19.68 43.12
C PRO A 5 -4.62 -18.34 42.43
N SER A 6 -3.56 -17.54 42.55
CA SER A 6 -3.40 -16.30 41.81
C SER A 6 -3.58 -16.60 40.31
N ALA A 7 -4.55 -15.95 39.67
CA ALA A 7 -4.70 -16.03 38.22
C ALA A 7 -3.35 -15.70 37.58
N SER A 8 -2.73 -16.68 36.91
CA SER A 8 -1.48 -16.48 36.19
C SER A 8 -1.70 -15.35 35.17
N ALA A 9 -0.92 -14.30 35.31
CA ALA A 9 -0.99 -13.16 34.39
C ALA A 9 -0.82 -13.66 32.95
N SER A 10 -1.77 -13.39 32.08
CA SER A 10 -1.66 -13.75 30.66
C SER A 10 -0.43 -13.09 30.06
N PRO A 11 0.40 -13.81 29.28
CA PRO A 11 1.60 -13.24 28.68
C PRO A 11 1.27 -12.05 27.78
N PHE A 12 2.20 -11.11 27.67
CA PHE A 12 2.09 -9.95 26.77
C PHE A 12 1.97 -10.41 25.32
N ARG A 13 0.97 -9.93 24.61
CA ARG A 13 0.61 -10.45 23.29
C ARG A 13 0.24 -9.36 22.31
N VAL A 14 0.59 -9.57 21.03
CA VAL A 14 0.30 -8.67 19.91
C VAL A 14 -0.64 -9.34 18.91
N VAL A 15 -1.66 -8.62 18.44
CA VAL A 15 -2.46 -9.01 17.28
C VAL A 15 -2.10 -8.12 16.09
N ILE A 16 -1.78 -8.76 14.97
CA ILE A 16 -1.54 -8.11 13.68
C ILE A 16 -2.76 -8.41 12.78
N VAL A 17 -3.34 -7.39 12.16
CA VAL A 17 -4.43 -7.57 11.19
C VAL A 17 -3.91 -7.31 9.79
N GLY A 18 -3.81 -8.39 9.00
CA GLY A 18 -3.32 -8.43 7.63
C GLY A 18 -1.96 -9.13 7.48
N ALA A 19 -1.88 -10.12 6.58
CA ALA A 19 -0.67 -10.87 6.21
C ALA A 19 -0.07 -10.40 4.86
N GLY A 20 -0.19 -9.12 4.55
CA GLY A 20 0.56 -8.46 3.49
C GLY A 20 2.02 -8.24 3.90
N ILE A 21 2.80 -7.58 3.01
CA ILE A 21 4.23 -7.31 3.25
C ILE A 21 4.47 -6.59 4.60
N SER A 22 3.58 -5.68 5.01
CA SER A 22 3.69 -4.91 6.26
C SER A 22 3.52 -5.80 7.49
N GLY A 23 2.47 -6.62 7.54
CA GLY A 23 2.22 -7.52 8.66
C GLY A 23 3.30 -8.59 8.79
N LEU A 24 3.79 -9.12 7.68
CA LEU A 24 4.88 -10.11 7.68
C LEU A 24 6.22 -9.50 8.13
N TYR A 25 6.48 -8.23 7.81
CA TYR A 25 7.66 -7.53 8.31
C TYR A 25 7.59 -7.36 9.84
N MET A 26 6.44 -6.91 10.35
CA MET A 26 6.20 -6.80 11.79
C MET A 26 6.32 -8.14 12.50
N ALA A 27 5.79 -9.22 11.92
CA ALA A 27 5.88 -10.58 12.45
C ALA A 27 7.32 -11.04 12.64
N GLU A 28 8.22 -10.78 11.68
CA GLU A 28 9.64 -11.10 11.81
C GLU A 28 10.27 -10.34 12.99
N THR A 29 9.92 -9.07 13.14
CA THR A 29 10.47 -8.24 14.23
C THR A 29 10.01 -8.72 15.59
N LEU A 30 8.72 -9.00 15.77
CA LEU A 30 8.17 -9.55 17.01
C LEU A 30 8.76 -10.93 17.33
N LYS A 31 8.89 -11.81 16.32
CA LYS A 31 9.51 -13.12 16.47
C LYS A 31 10.95 -13.02 16.98
N ARG A 32 11.75 -12.10 16.41
CA ARG A 32 13.12 -11.85 16.87
C ARG A 32 13.20 -11.29 18.29
N ALA A 33 12.21 -10.46 18.65
CA ALA A 33 12.09 -9.90 20.00
C ALA A 33 11.53 -10.90 21.03
N GLY A 34 11.12 -12.10 20.62
CA GLY A 34 10.52 -13.11 21.51
C GLY A 34 9.14 -12.69 22.04
N ILE A 35 8.45 -11.79 21.37
CA ILE A 35 7.10 -11.33 21.73
C ILE A 35 6.07 -12.24 21.07
N ASP A 36 5.07 -12.72 21.84
CA ASP A 36 3.99 -13.54 21.31
C ASP A 36 3.04 -12.74 20.45
N PHE A 37 2.63 -13.32 19.29
CA PHE A 37 1.74 -12.66 18.37
C PHE A 37 0.88 -13.62 17.55
N THR A 38 -0.23 -13.10 17.04
CA THR A 38 -1.07 -13.77 16.03
C THR A 38 -1.36 -12.80 14.91
N ILE A 39 -1.34 -13.30 13.66
CA ILE A 39 -1.75 -12.56 12.47
C ILE A 39 -3.13 -13.06 12.06
N TYR A 40 -4.07 -12.15 11.87
CA TYR A 40 -5.37 -12.43 11.27
C TYR A 40 -5.37 -11.99 9.81
N GLU A 41 -5.61 -12.92 8.91
CA GLU A 41 -5.70 -12.68 7.46
C GLU A 41 -7.08 -13.13 6.95
N LYS A 42 -7.78 -12.23 6.26
CA LYS A 42 -9.09 -12.53 5.68
C LYS A 42 -9.04 -13.50 4.49
N ALA A 43 -7.89 -13.53 3.81
CA ALA A 43 -7.63 -14.39 2.67
C ALA A 43 -7.11 -15.77 3.10
N ASP A 44 -6.97 -16.68 2.12
CA ASP A 44 -6.44 -18.03 2.29
C ASP A 44 -4.92 -18.14 2.12
N GLU A 45 -4.26 -17.03 1.74
CA GLU A 45 -2.82 -16.97 1.51
C GLU A 45 -2.24 -15.60 1.86
N VAL A 46 -0.95 -15.54 2.18
CA VAL A 46 -0.20 -14.30 2.40
C VAL A 46 -0.02 -13.49 1.11
N GLY A 47 0.31 -12.20 1.23
CA GLY A 47 0.71 -11.39 0.07
C GLY A 47 -0.06 -10.07 -0.08
N GLY A 48 -1.28 -9.96 0.49
CA GLY A 48 -2.07 -8.74 0.44
C GLY A 48 -2.26 -8.22 -0.99
N THR A 49 -1.78 -7.03 -1.31
CA THR A 49 -1.90 -6.40 -2.65
C THR A 49 -1.44 -7.31 -3.79
N TRP A 50 -0.39 -8.09 -3.60
CA TRP A 50 0.19 -8.95 -4.65
C TRP A 50 -0.57 -10.25 -4.84
N ARG A 51 -1.28 -10.72 -3.82
CA ARG A 51 -2.25 -11.80 -3.92
C ARG A 51 -3.54 -11.34 -4.61
N GLU A 52 -4.04 -10.16 -4.23
CA GLU A 52 -5.33 -9.64 -4.69
C GLU A 52 -5.31 -9.16 -6.14
N ASN A 53 -4.17 -8.67 -6.63
CA ASN A 53 -4.07 -8.10 -7.97
C ASN A 53 -3.26 -9.03 -8.88
N THR A 54 -3.93 -9.58 -9.88
CA THR A 54 -3.35 -10.58 -10.80
C THR A 54 -3.54 -10.22 -12.27
N TYR A 55 -4.04 -9.02 -12.58
CA TYR A 55 -4.35 -8.60 -13.94
C TYR A 55 -3.12 -8.61 -14.86
N PRO A 56 -3.29 -8.83 -16.18
CA PRO A 56 -2.19 -8.89 -17.13
C PRO A 56 -1.42 -7.57 -17.18
N GLY A 57 -0.10 -7.66 -17.28
CA GLY A 57 0.80 -6.49 -17.32
C GLY A 57 1.12 -5.90 -15.95
N LEU A 58 0.65 -6.48 -14.84
CA LEU A 58 1.00 -6.00 -13.50
C LEU A 58 2.46 -6.27 -13.15
N PHE A 59 3.18 -5.22 -12.79
CA PHE A 59 4.55 -5.26 -12.27
C PHE A 59 4.74 -4.24 -11.14
N VAL A 60 5.81 -4.43 -10.34
CA VAL A 60 6.15 -3.47 -9.29
C VAL A 60 6.67 -2.17 -9.90
N ASP A 61 6.14 -1.04 -9.44
CA ASP A 61 6.44 0.28 -10.00
C ASP A 61 7.68 0.97 -9.39
N VAL A 62 8.38 0.27 -8.50
CA VAL A 62 9.70 0.61 -7.96
C VAL A 62 10.69 -0.50 -8.31
N LEU A 63 11.99 -0.25 -8.12
CA LEU A 63 13.00 -1.26 -8.42
C LEU A 63 12.80 -2.51 -7.56
N SER A 64 12.81 -3.71 -8.17
CA SER A 64 12.56 -4.98 -7.48
C SER A 64 13.43 -5.15 -6.23
N ARG A 65 14.70 -4.75 -6.32
CA ARG A 65 15.68 -4.83 -5.21
C ARG A 65 15.43 -3.82 -4.08
N GLN A 66 14.45 -2.95 -4.24
CA GLN A 66 13.97 -2.06 -3.19
C GLN A 66 12.63 -2.52 -2.63
N TYR A 67 11.98 -3.51 -3.29
CA TYR A 67 10.68 -4.04 -2.91
C TYR A 67 10.81 -5.48 -2.37
N GLU A 68 11.68 -5.63 -1.39
CA GLU A 68 11.95 -6.91 -0.72
C GLU A 68 12.17 -6.70 0.78
N PHE A 69 12.05 -7.75 1.57
CA PHE A 69 12.39 -7.69 2.99
C PHE A 69 13.90 -7.47 3.14
N LEU A 70 14.32 -6.42 3.86
CA LEU A 70 15.74 -6.06 3.99
C LEU A 70 16.56 -7.17 4.67
N PHE A 71 15.91 -8.03 5.45
CA PHE A 71 16.51 -9.19 6.11
C PHE A 71 16.48 -10.48 5.28
N ASP A 72 15.84 -10.49 4.10
CA ASP A 72 15.77 -11.66 3.20
C ASP A 72 15.84 -11.25 1.73
N PRO A 73 17.01 -10.77 1.27
CA PRO A 73 17.20 -10.27 -0.09
C PRO A 73 16.99 -11.36 -1.14
N ASN A 74 16.38 -11.00 -2.27
CA ASN A 74 16.25 -11.85 -3.43
C ASN A 74 17.25 -11.46 -4.52
N TYR A 75 18.29 -12.26 -4.71
CA TYR A 75 19.30 -12.03 -5.74
C TYR A 75 18.82 -12.37 -7.16
N ASP A 76 17.72 -13.10 -7.28
CA ASP A 76 17.27 -13.74 -8.51
C ASP A 76 16.11 -13.05 -9.23
N TRP A 77 15.81 -11.80 -8.87
CA TRP A 77 14.80 -11.05 -9.60
C TRP A 77 14.99 -11.15 -11.10
N SER A 78 13.95 -11.53 -11.83
CA SER A 78 14.03 -11.76 -13.27
C SER A 78 14.25 -10.46 -14.07
N ARG A 79 13.77 -9.35 -13.53
CA ARG A 79 13.78 -8.04 -14.18
C ARG A 79 14.05 -6.91 -13.19
N LYS A 80 14.39 -5.75 -13.74
CA LYS A 80 14.56 -4.49 -13.00
C LYS A 80 13.30 -4.10 -12.21
N TYR A 81 12.14 -4.33 -12.80
CA TYR A 81 10.80 -4.20 -12.21
C TYR A 81 10.09 -5.56 -12.35
N ALA A 82 9.99 -6.29 -11.27
CA ALA A 82 9.51 -7.67 -11.30
C ALA A 82 8.00 -7.76 -11.59
N PRO A 83 7.55 -8.76 -12.34
CA PRO A 83 6.13 -9.06 -12.48
C PRO A 83 5.48 -9.39 -11.14
N ALA A 84 4.20 -9.08 -10.98
CA ALA A 84 3.44 -9.32 -9.75
C ALA A 84 3.51 -10.76 -9.26
N ALA A 85 3.41 -11.73 -10.16
CA ALA A 85 3.50 -13.15 -9.81
C ALA A 85 4.85 -13.51 -9.15
N GLU A 86 5.95 -12.87 -9.58
CA GLU A 86 7.27 -13.08 -8.97
C GLU A 86 7.37 -12.46 -7.58
N ILE A 87 6.74 -11.28 -7.37
CA ILE A 87 6.65 -10.65 -6.04
C ILE A 87 5.84 -11.55 -5.10
N GLN A 88 4.67 -12.02 -5.54
CA GLN A 88 3.84 -12.93 -4.74
C GLN A 88 4.58 -14.21 -4.40
N ALA A 89 5.24 -14.83 -5.36
CA ALA A 89 6.04 -16.04 -5.14
C ALA A 89 7.21 -15.80 -4.14
N TYR A 90 7.83 -14.62 -4.19
CA TYR A 90 8.87 -14.22 -3.23
C TYR A 90 8.29 -14.09 -1.82
N ILE A 91 7.15 -13.44 -1.63
CA ILE A 91 6.49 -13.27 -0.32
C ILE A 91 6.13 -14.65 0.27
N VAL A 92 5.47 -15.52 -0.50
CA VAL A 92 5.09 -16.88 -0.09
C VAL A 92 6.33 -17.71 0.30
N ARG A 93 7.36 -17.71 -0.53
CA ARG A 93 8.62 -18.42 -0.25
C ARG A 93 9.27 -17.92 1.03
N THR A 94 9.35 -16.61 1.23
CA THR A 94 9.93 -16.01 2.44
C THR A 94 9.10 -16.35 3.67
N ALA A 95 7.77 -16.27 3.60
CA ALA A 95 6.89 -16.63 4.71
C ALA A 95 7.05 -18.10 5.14
N LYS A 96 7.17 -19.03 4.17
CA LYS A 96 7.46 -20.45 4.44
C LYS A 96 8.84 -20.63 5.06
N LYS A 97 9.87 -20.05 4.45
CA LYS A 97 11.26 -20.13 4.95
C LYS A 97 11.41 -19.61 6.37
N ARG A 98 10.68 -18.55 6.73
CA ARG A 98 10.69 -17.94 8.06
C ARG A 98 9.75 -18.61 9.05
N GLY A 99 8.92 -19.56 8.61
CA GLY A 99 7.97 -20.26 9.46
C GLY A 99 6.85 -19.38 9.99
N TRP A 100 6.43 -18.34 9.25
CA TRP A 100 5.38 -17.42 9.70
C TRP A 100 3.99 -18.02 9.66
N TYR A 101 3.74 -19.03 8.79
CA TYR A 101 2.41 -19.66 8.64
C TYR A 101 1.82 -20.16 9.96
N GLN A 102 2.63 -20.63 10.89
CA GLN A 102 2.17 -21.10 12.21
C GLN A 102 1.55 -20.00 13.08
N TYR A 103 1.82 -18.72 12.78
CA TYR A 103 1.29 -17.57 13.51
C TYR A 103 0.09 -16.94 12.81
N ILE A 104 -0.31 -17.43 11.61
CA ILE A 104 -1.36 -16.83 10.79
C ILE A 104 -2.65 -17.62 10.90
N ARG A 105 -3.73 -16.90 11.20
CA ARG A 105 -5.10 -17.40 11.08
C ARG A 105 -5.69 -16.91 9.77
N PHE A 106 -5.69 -17.77 8.78
CA PHE A 106 -6.27 -17.51 7.47
C PHE A 106 -7.80 -17.58 7.48
N ASN A 107 -8.46 -16.99 6.47
CA ASN A 107 -9.92 -16.95 6.34
C ASN A 107 -10.60 -16.39 7.61
N SER A 108 -9.93 -15.44 8.26
CA SER A 108 -10.30 -14.90 9.57
C SER A 108 -10.28 -13.37 9.52
N GLU A 109 -11.35 -12.81 8.94
CA GLU A 109 -11.53 -11.35 8.86
C GLU A 109 -11.92 -10.79 10.22
N ILE A 110 -11.14 -9.84 10.75
CA ILE A 110 -11.50 -9.05 11.92
C ILE A 110 -12.51 -7.98 11.49
N VAL A 111 -13.66 -7.93 12.13
CA VAL A 111 -14.74 -6.97 11.85
C VAL A 111 -14.96 -5.95 12.96
N ASP A 112 -14.47 -6.23 14.17
CA ASP A 112 -14.53 -5.32 15.33
C ASP A 112 -13.22 -5.42 16.13
N ALA A 113 -12.70 -4.27 16.54
CA ALA A 113 -11.55 -4.14 17.44
C ALA A 113 -11.87 -3.03 18.45
N ARG A 114 -11.87 -3.34 19.76
CA ARG A 114 -12.24 -2.41 20.82
C ARG A 114 -11.22 -2.40 21.94
N PHE A 115 -10.79 -1.21 22.32
CA PHE A 115 -9.95 -1.01 23.51
C PHE A 115 -10.81 -0.88 24.76
N SER A 116 -10.66 -1.78 25.71
CA SER A 116 -11.30 -1.69 27.04
C SER A 116 -10.52 -2.47 28.08
N GLY A 117 -10.58 -2.04 29.34
CA GLY A 117 -9.88 -2.73 30.45
C GLY A 117 -8.37 -2.81 30.25
N GLY A 118 -7.75 -1.89 29.49
CA GLY A 118 -6.33 -1.85 29.22
C GLY A 118 -5.84 -2.83 28.15
N ALA A 119 -6.73 -3.42 27.35
CA ALA A 119 -6.42 -4.35 26.27
C ALA A 119 -7.33 -4.13 25.04
N TRP A 120 -6.91 -4.67 23.90
CA TRP A 120 -7.69 -4.75 22.67
C TRP A 120 -8.47 -6.06 22.62
N HIS A 121 -9.76 -5.97 22.33
CA HIS A 121 -10.69 -7.08 22.13
C HIS A 121 -11.08 -7.13 20.67
N PHE A 122 -10.91 -8.28 20.03
CA PHE A 122 -11.17 -8.51 18.62
C PHE A 122 -12.34 -9.45 18.41
N LYS A 123 -13.09 -9.25 17.33
CA LYS A 123 -14.11 -10.17 16.86
C LYS A 123 -13.94 -10.44 15.36
N THR A 124 -13.96 -11.71 14.99
CA THR A 124 -13.94 -12.12 13.58
C THR A 124 -15.34 -12.09 12.98
N ALA A 125 -15.43 -12.07 11.63
CA ALA A 125 -16.70 -12.20 10.92
C ALA A 125 -17.43 -13.53 11.23
N LYS A 126 -16.71 -14.55 11.71
CA LYS A 126 -17.26 -15.85 12.14
C LYS A 126 -17.76 -15.84 13.60
N GLY A 127 -17.57 -14.72 14.31
CA GLY A 127 -17.99 -14.58 15.73
C GLY A 127 -16.92 -15.03 16.74
N GLU A 128 -15.76 -15.50 16.31
CA GLU A 128 -14.63 -15.81 17.20
C GLU A 128 -14.11 -14.53 17.86
N THR A 129 -13.65 -14.64 19.10
CA THR A 129 -13.12 -13.50 19.86
C THR A 129 -11.67 -13.74 20.25
N ASP A 130 -10.90 -12.67 20.39
CA ASP A 130 -9.52 -12.70 20.84
C ASP A 130 -9.18 -11.42 21.63
N THR A 131 -8.09 -11.46 22.43
CA THR A 131 -7.65 -10.31 23.23
C THR A 131 -6.12 -10.19 23.16
N ALA A 132 -5.62 -8.96 23.03
CA ALA A 132 -4.19 -8.67 23.03
C ALA A 132 -3.88 -7.31 23.67
N ASP A 133 -2.62 -7.11 24.05
CA ASP A 133 -2.13 -5.86 24.63
C ASP A 133 -1.85 -4.80 23.55
N VAL A 134 -1.54 -5.25 22.33
CA VAL A 134 -1.20 -4.40 21.20
C VAL A 134 -1.97 -4.83 19.96
N PHE A 135 -2.47 -3.84 19.23
CA PHE A 135 -3.09 -3.97 17.92
C PHE A 135 -2.22 -3.34 16.83
N ILE A 136 -1.75 -4.13 15.87
CA ILE A 136 -1.04 -3.66 14.68
C ILE A 136 -1.97 -3.72 13.47
N ALA A 137 -2.36 -2.57 12.97
CA ALA A 137 -3.17 -2.46 11.75
C ALA A 137 -2.27 -2.48 10.51
N ALA A 138 -2.12 -3.67 9.92
CA ALA A 138 -1.37 -3.92 8.69
C ALA A 138 -2.29 -4.13 7.48
N THR A 139 -3.46 -3.49 7.48
CA THR A 139 -4.55 -3.70 6.52
C THR A 139 -4.28 -3.13 5.13
N GLY A 140 -3.28 -2.25 5.00
CA GLY A 140 -2.98 -1.52 3.78
C GLY A 140 -4.06 -0.48 3.42
N PHE A 141 -3.79 0.33 2.41
CA PHE A 141 -4.70 1.39 1.94
C PHE A 141 -5.27 1.13 0.52
N LEU A 142 -4.82 0.08 -0.18
CA LEU A 142 -5.30 -0.35 -1.50
C LEU A 142 -6.00 -1.73 -1.42
N HIS A 143 -6.93 -1.90 -0.47
CA HIS A 143 -7.58 -3.18 -0.22
C HIS A 143 -9.09 -3.17 -0.49
N LYS A 144 -9.73 -1.99 -0.63
CA LYS A 144 -11.15 -1.82 -0.87
C LYS A 144 -11.39 -1.29 -2.29
N PRO A 145 -11.70 -2.15 -3.29
CA PRO A 145 -11.99 -1.73 -4.66
C PRO A 145 -13.20 -0.81 -4.74
N ILE A 146 -13.14 0.21 -5.60
CA ILE A 146 -14.27 1.09 -5.88
C ILE A 146 -14.98 0.61 -7.14
N MET A 147 -16.16 0.03 -6.99
CA MET A 147 -17.07 -0.23 -8.12
C MET A 147 -17.79 1.07 -8.49
N PRO A 148 -17.75 1.48 -9.77
CA PRO A 148 -18.37 2.73 -10.18
C PRO A 148 -19.89 2.61 -10.16
N ASN A 149 -20.57 3.66 -9.71
CA ASN A 149 -22.03 3.74 -9.80
C ASN A 149 -22.44 4.22 -11.19
N ILE A 150 -22.38 3.31 -12.18
CA ILE A 150 -22.81 3.56 -13.55
C ILE A 150 -24.16 2.88 -13.77
N PRO A 151 -25.21 3.62 -14.16
CA PRO A 151 -26.53 3.06 -14.44
C PRO A 151 -26.47 1.89 -15.43
N GLY A 152 -27.19 0.82 -15.14
CA GLY A 152 -27.24 -0.37 -16.00
C GLY A 152 -26.06 -1.33 -15.85
N ARG A 153 -25.13 -1.11 -14.93
CA ARG A 153 -23.97 -1.98 -14.71
C ARG A 153 -24.35 -3.47 -14.60
N GLU A 154 -25.41 -3.76 -13.89
CA GLU A 154 -25.89 -5.13 -13.65
C GLU A 154 -26.58 -5.76 -14.88
N SER A 155 -26.87 -4.98 -15.94
CA SER A 155 -27.51 -5.47 -17.16
C SER A 155 -26.51 -6.01 -18.19
N PHE A 156 -25.21 -5.81 -18.01
CA PHE A 156 -24.21 -6.27 -18.95
C PHE A 156 -24.20 -7.79 -19.05
N ALA A 157 -24.36 -8.33 -20.27
CA ALA A 157 -24.49 -9.76 -20.48
C ALA A 157 -23.15 -10.51 -20.47
N GLY A 158 -22.05 -9.82 -20.70
CA GLY A 158 -20.70 -10.36 -20.68
C GLY A 158 -20.04 -10.34 -19.29
N PRO A 159 -18.85 -10.94 -19.15
CA PRO A 159 -18.06 -10.81 -17.94
C PRO A 159 -17.70 -9.37 -17.62
N SER A 160 -17.92 -8.94 -16.36
CA SER A 160 -17.52 -7.63 -15.89
C SER A 160 -16.96 -7.71 -14.47
N PHE A 161 -15.78 -7.17 -14.24
CA PHE A 161 -15.09 -7.28 -12.96
C PHE A 161 -14.14 -6.09 -12.70
N HIS A 162 -13.87 -5.86 -11.42
CA HIS A 162 -12.82 -4.91 -11.02
C HIS A 162 -11.43 -5.48 -11.30
N SER A 163 -10.45 -4.62 -11.63
CA SER A 163 -9.06 -5.04 -11.89
C SER A 163 -8.45 -5.86 -10.74
N ALA A 164 -8.82 -5.59 -9.48
CA ALA A 164 -8.40 -6.37 -8.31
C ALA A 164 -9.11 -7.72 -8.15
N ARG A 165 -10.02 -8.06 -9.04
CA ARG A 165 -10.76 -9.35 -9.11
C ARG A 165 -10.77 -9.83 -10.54
N PHE A 166 -9.58 -9.78 -11.18
CA PHE A 166 -9.43 -10.13 -12.59
C PHE A 166 -9.78 -11.59 -12.81
N ASP A 167 -10.73 -11.84 -13.71
CA ASP A 167 -11.19 -13.19 -14.06
C ASP A 167 -10.33 -13.78 -15.18
N HIS A 168 -9.42 -14.66 -14.82
CA HIS A 168 -8.53 -15.35 -15.75
C HIS A 168 -9.21 -16.47 -16.56
N SER A 169 -10.46 -16.82 -16.27
CA SER A 169 -11.22 -17.78 -17.05
C SER A 169 -11.71 -17.21 -18.38
N VAL A 170 -11.76 -15.89 -18.48
CA VAL A 170 -12.19 -15.19 -19.70
C VAL A 170 -11.10 -15.27 -20.77
N PRO A 171 -11.39 -15.84 -21.96
CA PRO A 171 -10.43 -15.90 -23.06
C PRO A 171 -9.97 -14.51 -23.47
N VAL A 172 -8.66 -14.29 -23.51
CA VAL A 172 -8.08 -12.99 -23.85
C VAL A 172 -8.31 -12.62 -25.32
N LYS A 173 -8.07 -13.55 -26.24
CA LYS A 173 -8.19 -13.34 -27.69
C LYS A 173 -9.64 -13.43 -28.18
N GLY A 174 -9.94 -12.72 -29.26
CA GLY A 174 -11.23 -12.76 -29.94
C GLY A 174 -12.37 -12.06 -29.20
N LYS A 175 -12.04 -11.22 -28.20
CA LYS A 175 -13.00 -10.44 -27.41
C LYS A 175 -12.70 -8.94 -27.53
N ARG A 176 -13.76 -8.14 -27.48
CA ARG A 176 -13.68 -6.67 -27.36
C ARG A 176 -13.65 -6.31 -25.90
N TRP A 177 -12.51 -5.84 -25.45
CA TRP A 177 -12.26 -5.48 -24.06
C TRP A 177 -12.52 -4.00 -23.81
N GLY A 178 -13.41 -3.65 -22.91
CA GLY A 178 -13.63 -2.30 -22.41
C GLY A 178 -12.89 -2.08 -21.09
N ILE A 179 -11.93 -1.16 -21.06
CA ILE A 179 -11.18 -0.82 -19.85
C ILE A 179 -11.66 0.54 -19.36
N ILE A 180 -12.38 0.58 -18.24
CA ILE A 180 -12.87 1.81 -17.65
C ILE A 180 -11.88 2.32 -16.60
N GLY A 181 -11.10 3.34 -16.97
CA GLY A 181 -10.12 3.98 -16.11
C GLY A 181 -8.78 4.21 -16.78
N SER A 182 -8.04 5.22 -16.27
CA SER A 182 -6.72 5.64 -16.76
C SER A 182 -5.65 5.65 -15.65
N GLY A 183 -5.90 5.02 -14.50
CA GLY A 183 -4.90 4.83 -13.44
C GLY A 183 -3.87 3.74 -13.79
N CYS A 184 -2.99 3.42 -12.84
CA CYS A 184 -1.93 2.42 -13.05
C CYS A 184 -2.44 1.11 -13.63
N SER A 185 -3.52 0.54 -13.06
CA SER A 185 -4.11 -0.70 -13.57
C SER A 185 -4.66 -0.57 -14.99
N GLY A 186 -5.39 0.52 -15.29
CA GLY A 186 -5.94 0.75 -16.62
C GLY A 186 -4.86 0.86 -17.69
N ILE A 187 -3.76 1.54 -17.41
CA ILE A 187 -2.60 1.67 -18.31
C ILE A 187 -1.95 0.30 -18.55
N GLN A 188 -1.63 -0.44 -17.49
CA GLN A 188 -0.94 -1.73 -17.58
C GLN A 188 -1.80 -2.81 -18.26
N ILE A 189 -3.11 -2.87 -17.98
CA ILE A 189 -4.03 -3.81 -18.63
C ILE A 189 -4.16 -3.47 -20.12
N THR A 190 -4.35 -2.19 -20.46
CA THR A 190 -4.50 -1.76 -21.84
C THR A 190 -3.28 -2.12 -22.68
N GLU A 191 -2.06 -1.80 -22.22
CA GLU A 191 -0.85 -2.13 -22.97
C GLU A 191 -0.64 -3.65 -23.08
N ALA A 192 -0.89 -4.40 -22.01
CA ALA A 192 -0.70 -5.86 -22.02
C ALA A 192 -1.67 -6.57 -22.98
N LEU A 193 -2.94 -6.15 -23.03
CA LEU A 193 -3.92 -6.71 -23.94
C LEU A 193 -3.68 -6.26 -25.40
N ALA A 194 -3.26 -5.01 -25.60
CA ALA A 194 -2.93 -4.46 -26.91
C ALA A 194 -1.83 -5.27 -27.61
N TRP A 195 -0.73 -5.53 -26.91
CA TRP A 195 0.39 -6.31 -27.45
C TRP A 195 0.07 -7.80 -27.65
N GLN A 196 -0.99 -8.31 -27.03
CA GLN A 196 -1.52 -9.64 -27.30
C GLN A 196 -2.47 -9.70 -28.51
N GLY A 197 -2.70 -8.55 -29.17
CA GLY A 197 -3.56 -8.44 -30.35
C GLY A 197 -5.06 -8.45 -30.02
N CYS A 198 -5.44 -8.10 -28.80
CA CYS A 198 -6.84 -7.99 -28.39
C CYS A 198 -7.43 -6.67 -28.90
N GLU A 199 -8.72 -6.67 -29.21
CA GLU A 199 -9.49 -5.45 -29.45
C GLU A 199 -9.71 -4.74 -28.11
N VAL A 200 -9.13 -3.57 -27.89
CA VAL A 200 -9.20 -2.85 -26.62
C VAL A 200 -9.79 -1.45 -26.81
N THR A 201 -10.85 -1.15 -26.08
CA THR A 201 -11.36 0.21 -25.95
C THR A 201 -11.12 0.69 -24.53
N GLN A 202 -10.25 1.68 -24.36
CA GLN A 202 -10.01 2.28 -23.05
C GLN A 202 -10.80 3.59 -22.90
N PHE A 203 -11.64 3.65 -21.87
CA PHE A 203 -12.45 4.81 -21.52
C PHE A 203 -11.75 5.64 -20.45
N ILE A 204 -11.34 6.87 -20.81
CA ILE A 204 -10.58 7.75 -19.91
C ILE A 204 -11.35 9.05 -19.68
N ARG A 205 -11.61 9.40 -18.44
CA ARG A 205 -12.17 10.73 -18.11
C ARG A 205 -11.09 11.80 -18.14
N ARG A 206 -9.87 11.44 -17.71
CA ARG A 206 -8.73 12.34 -17.60
C ARG A 206 -7.47 11.61 -18.03
N ALA A 207 -6.67 12.23 -18.87
CA ALA A 207 -5.38 11.68 -19.25
C ALA A 207 -4.38 11.67 -18.10
N GLN A 208 -3.38 10.82 -18.16
CA GLN A 208 -2.34 10.69 -17.14
C GLN A 208 -0.96 11.00 -17.70
N TRP A 209 -0.10 11.59 -16.88
CA TRP A 209 1.33 11.57 -17.11
C TRP A 209 1.84 10.16 -16.88
N ILE A 210 2.39 9.53 -17.91
CA ILE A 210 2.84 8.12 -17.85
C ILE A 210 4.35 8.09 -17.98
N HIS A 211 5.00 7.37 -17.06
CA HIS A 211 6.43 7.17 -17.10
C HIS A 211 6.75 5.89 -17.86
N ILE A 212 7.35 6.02 -19.04
CA ILE A 212 7.84 4.87 -19.80
C ILE A 212 9.13 4.39 -19.16
N ARG A 213 9.18 3.11 -18.80
CA ARG A 213 10.32 2.49 -18.13
C ARG A 213 10.85 1.32 -18.93
N GLU A 214 12.14 1.36 -19.23
CA GLU A 214 12.81 0.16 -19.67
C GLU A 214 12.89 -0.87 -18.55
N ASN A 215 12.43 -2.08 -18.84
CA ASN A 215 12.41 -3.19 -17.88
C ASN A 215 13.28 -4.37 -18.37
N PRO A 216 14.61 -4.18 -18.46
CA PRO A 216 15.50 -5.24 -18.91
C PRO A 216 15.50 -6.44 -17.97
N ARG A 217 15.77 -7.61 -18.54
CA ARG A 217 16.02 -8.82 -17.75
C ARG A 217 17.32 -8.67 -16.95
N THR A 218 17.32 -9.15 -15.72
CA THR A 218 18.52 -9.23 -14.89
C THR A 218 19.44 -10.31 -15.46
N THR A 219 20.69 -9.97 -15.74
CA THR A 219 21.66 -10.92 -16.27
C THR A 219 22.14 -11.90 -15.21
N LEU A 220 22.59 -13.08 -15.63
CA LEU A 220 23.19 -14.06 -14.72
C LEU A 220 24.40 -13.46 -13.97
N TRP A 221 25.20 -12.66 -14.66
CA TRP A 221 26.36 -12.00 -14.07
C TRP A 221 25.98 -11.02 -12.95
N GLU A 222 24.91 -10.24 -13.13
CA GLU A 222 24.41 -9.36 -12.06
C GLU A 222 23.97 -10.16 -10.84
N ARG A 223 23.30 -11.28 -11.04
CA ARG A 223 22.86 -12.18 -9.94
C ARG A 223 24.05 -12.74 -9.17
N ILE A 224 25.09 -13.19 -9.89
CA ILE A 224 26.33 -13.71 -9.28
C ILE A 224 27.06 -12.59 -8.52
N LYS A 225 27.24 -11.42 -9.15
CA LYS A 225 27.93 -10.27 -8.56
C LYS A 225 27.32 -9.83 -7.24
N LEU A 226 25.98 -9.82 -7.15
CA LEU A 226 25.28 -9.40 -5.94
C LEU A 226 25.44 -10.38 -4.77
N ARG A 227 25.80 -11.64 -5.02
CA ARG A 227 26.11 -12.63 -3.99
C ARG A 227 27.50 -12.48 -3.39
N LEU A 228 28.38 -11.71 -4.05
CA LEU A 228 29.72 -11.43 -3.51
C LEU A 228 29.62 -10.58 -2.23
N PRO A 229 30.50 -10.81 -1.24
CA PRO A 229 30.48 -10.10 0.02
C PRO A 229 30.44 -8.57 -0.15
N GLY A 230 29.51 -7.91 0.55
CA GLY A 230 29.36 -6.45 0.52
C GLY A 230 28.72 -5.85 -0.73
N MET A 231 28.65 -6.57 -1.85
CA MET A 231 28.10 -6.02 -3.10
C MET A 231 26.62 -5.69 -3.03
N TYR A 232 25.84 -6.55 -2.37
CA TYR A 232 24.41 -6.28 -2.17
C TYR A 232 24.19 -5.02 -1.29
N LYS A 233 24.90 -4.91 -0.16
CA LYS A 233 24.80 -3.73 0.73
C LYS A 233 25.22 -2.45 0.03
N ARG A 234 26.27 -2.53 -0.82
CA ARG A 234 26.68 -1.39 -1.66
C ARG A 234 25.56 -0.99 -2.63
N LYS A 235 24.93 -1.98 -3.31
CA LYS A 235 23.81 -1.73 -4.21
C LYS A 235 22.62 -1.08 -3.51
N GLN A 236 22.26 -1.54 -2.31
CA GLN A 236 21.17 -0.94 -1.53
C GLN A 236 21.47 0.53 -1.17
N ARG A 237 22.71 0.87 -0.82
CA ARG A 237 23.11 2.27 -0.58
C ARG A 237 22.98 3.14 -1.83
N GLU A 238 23.47 2.66 -2.97
CA GLU A 238 23.33 3.35 -4.26
C GLU A 238 21.86 3.62 -4.61
N LEU A 239 20.98 2.64 -4.36
CA LEU A 239 19.56 2.75 -4.62
C LEU A 239 18.87 3.74 -3.64
N TRP A 240 19.29 3.76 -2.40
CA TRP A 240 18.81 4.70 -1.40
C TRP A 240 19.19 6.15 -1.77
N ASP A 241 20.47 6.38 -2.11
CA ASP A 241 20.93 7.69 -2.54
C ASP A 241 20.18 8.17 -3.79
N PHE A 242 19.87 7.27 -4.70
CA PHE A 242 19.06 7.58 -5.89
C PHE A 242 17.65 8.04 -5.52
N ILE A 243 16.97 7.40 -4.55
CA ILE A 243 15.64 7.80 -4.08
C ILE A 243 15.71 9.21 -3.50
N ILE A 244 16.60 9.45 -2.53
CA ILE A 244 16.72 10.73 -1.82
C ILE A 244 17.02 11.88 -2.78
N LYS A 245 17.95 11.67 -3.72
CA LYS A 245 18.30 12.69 -4.72
C LYS A 245 17.19 12.92 -5.75
N GLY A 246 16.48 11.85 -6.12
CA GLY A 246 15.46 11.87 -7.18
C GLY A 246 14.15 12.52 -6.78
N ASP A 247 13.94 12.91 -5.53
CA ASP A 247 12.64 13.33 -4.99
C ASP A 247 12.43 14.85 -4.89
N ALA A 248 13.50 15.61 -4.95
CA ALA A 248 13.47 17.07 -4.71
C ALA A 248 12.52 17.83 -5.65
N TRP A 249 12.32 17.36 -6.90
CA TRP A 249 11.43 18.00 -7.86
C TRP A 249 9.95 17.99 -7.42
N ARG A 250 9.56 17.07 -6.55
CA ARG A 250 8.19 17.00 -6.02
C ARG A 250 7.92 18.01 -4.92
N LEU A 251 8.96 18.38 -4.18
CA LEU A 251 8.84 19.17 -2.97
C LEU A 251 8.77 20.67 -3.24
N LYS A 252 9.43 21.14 -4.31
CA LYS A 252 9.44 22.57 -4.66
C LYS A 252 9.58 22.81 -6.17
N PRO A 253 9.09 23.96 -6.69
CA PRO A 253 9.35 24.39 -8.06
C PRO A 253 10.86 24.58 -8.31
N GLY A 254 11.28 24.46 -9.56
CA GLY A 254 12.64 24.73 -9.98
C GLY A 254 13.10 23.88 -11.17
N PRO A 255 14.37 24.04 -11.62
CA PRO A 255 14.89 23.42 -12.84
C PRO A 255 14.72 21.90 -12.91
N GLN A 256 14.78 21.20 -11.76
CA GLN A 256 14.58 19.77 -11.70
C GLN A 256 13.13 19.36 -12.05
N ARG A 257 12.14 20.14 -11.56
CA ARG A 257 10.72 19.92 -11.90
C ARG A 257 10.48 20.19 -13.39
N ASP A 258 11.07 21.23 -13.92
CA ASP A 258 10.96 21.61 -15.33
C ASP A 258 11.58 20.54 -16.25
N ALA A 259 12.76 20.02 -15.88
CA ALA A 259 13.42 18.93 -16.60
C ALA A 259 12.58 17.65 -16.58
N MET A 260 12.00 17.28 -15.44
CA MET A 260 11.10 16.13 -15.34
C MET A 260 9.84 16.34 -16.20
N GLN A 261 9.25 17.53 -16.17
CA GLN A 261 8.09 17.85 -17.01
C GLN A 261 8.42 17.75 -18.51
N ALA A 262 9.61 18.21 -18.91
CA ALA A 262 10.10 18.11 -20.28
C ALA A 262 10.31 16.65 -20.72
N GLU A 263 10.92 15.82 -19.86
CA GLU A 263 11.11 14.38 -20.11
C GLU A 263 9.75 13.71 -20.39
N PHE A 264 8.74 13.93 -19.53
CA PHE A 264 7.43 13.32 -19.73
C PHE A 264 6.70 13.79 -20.98
N ARG A 265 6.97 15.03 -21.42
CA ARG A 265 6.47 15.52 -22.73
C ARG A 265 7.08 14.74 -23.88
N THR A 266 8.37 14.38 -23.84
CA THR A 266 9.01 13.58 -24.91
C THR A 266 8.34 12.22 -25.08
N TYR A 267 7.86 11.58 -23.98
CA TYR A 267 7.12 10.33 -24.10
C TYR A 267 5.78 10.52 -24.83
N LEU A 268 5.05 11.59 -24.49
CA LEU A 268 3.79 11.91 -25.16
C LEU A 268 3.99 12.35 -26.62
N ASP A 269 5.12 12.98 -26.94
CA ASP A 269 5.47 13.42 -28.29
C ASP A 269 5.70 12.25 -29.26
N ALA A 270 5.89 11.03 -28.75
CA ALA A 270 5.95 9.80 -29.55
C ALA A 270 4.57 9.43 -30.17
N VAL A 271 3.47 10.00 -29.69
CA VAL A 271 2.13 9.82 -30.28
C VAL A 271 2.04 10.67 -31.56
N LYS A 272 1.88 10.00 -32.70
CA LYS A 272 1.93 10.63 -34.05
C LYS A 272 0.61 11.29 -34.43
N ASP A 273 -0.53 10.63 -34.12
CA ASP A 273 -1.86 11.16 -34.42
C ASP A 273 -2.17 12.34 -33.47
N PRO A 274 -2.40 13.55 -34.03
CA PRO A 274 -2.69 14.76 -33.24
C PRO A 274 -3.95 14.65 -32.39
N GLU A 275 -5.01 14.00 -32.89
CA GLU A 275 -6.25 13.84 -32.12
C GLU A 275 -6.07 12.85 -30.96
N LEU A 276 -5.38 11.76 -31.19
CA LEU A 276 -5.02 10.83 -30.11
C LEU A 276 -4.11 11.50 -29.08
N LYS A 277 -3.10 12.25 -29.53
CA LYS A 277 -2.21 13.01 -28.65
C LYS A 277 -2.97 14.01 -27.79
N LYS A 278 -3.94 14.74 -28.37
CA LYS A 278 -4.83 15.66 -27.66
C LYS A 278 -5.66 14.94 -26.58
N LYS A 279 -6.21 13.75 -26.89
CA LYS A 279 -6.93 12.92 -25.91
C LYS A 279 -6.05 12.50 -24.75
N LEU A 280 -4.78 12.17 -25.01
CA LEU A 280 -3.80 11.65 -24.03
C LEU A 280 -3.00 12.75 -23.32
N THR A 281 -3.17 14.02 -23.69
CA THR A 281 -2.49 15.13 -23.02
C THR A 281 -3.18 15.46 -21.69
N PRO A 282 -2.44 15.38 -20.54
CA PRO A 282 -2.97 15.78 -19.26
C PRO A 282 -3.20 17.29 -19.16
N ASP A 283 -4.26 17.70 -18.48
CA ASP A 283 -4.66 19.08 -18.23
C ASP A 283 -4.15 19.63 -16.89
N TYR A 284 -3.15 18.98 -16.30
CA TYR A 284 -2.59 19.28 -14.99
C TYR A 284 -1.07 19.06 -14.99
N HIS A 285 -0.38 19.64 -14.00
CA HIS A 285 1.07 19.53 -13.88
C HIS A 285 1.53 18.13 -13.46
N LEU A 286 2.75 17.77 -13.82
CA LEU A 286 3.37 16.49 -13.46
C LEU A 286 3.45 16.31 -11.94
N GLY A 287 3.11 15.11 -11.47
CA GLY A 287 3.16 14.76 -10.04
C GLY A 287 1.89 15.08 -9.24
N CYS A 288 0.95 15.82 -9.84
CA CYS A 288 -0.36 16.11 -9.24
C CYS A 288 -1.12 14.84 -8.83
N THR A 289 -1.04 13.80 -9.62
CA THR A 289 -1.59 12.47 -9.32
C THR A 289 -0.47 11.43 -9.28
N ARG A 290 -0.76 10.22 -8.81
CA ARG A 290 0.18 9.12 -8.98
C ARG A 290 0.50 8.93 -10.45
N ILE A 291 1.78 8.82 -10.75
CA ILE A 291 2.27 8.64 -12.11
C ILE A 291 2.27 7.14 -12.43
N PRO A 292 1.38 6.66 -13.32
CA PRO A 292 1.43 5.30 -13.83
C PRO A 292 2.79 5.00 -14.48
N LYS A 293 3.28 3.78 -14.31
CA LYS A 293 4.46 3.28 -14.99
C LYS A 293 4.08 2.23 -16.01
N SER A 294 4.68 2.34 -17.17
CA SER A 294 4.52 1.45 -18.30
C SER A 294 5.87 0.85 -18.65
N ASP A 295 5.97 -0.46 -18.78
CA ASP A 295 7.18 -1.18 -19.15
C ASP A 295 7.12 -1.79 -20.56
N GLN A 296 5.94 -1.74 -21.19
CA GLN A 296 5.70 -2.21 -22.56
C GLN A 296 5.41 -1.07 -23.54
N ASN A 297 5.66 0.17 -23.13
CA ASN A 297 5.43 1.38 -23.90
C ASN A 297 3.95 1.63 -24.28
N TYR A 298 3.18 2.08 -23.30
CA TYR A 298 1.77 2.42 -23.47
C TYR A 298 1.51 3.36 -24.66
N TYR A 299 2.34 4.39 -24.87
CA TYR A 299 2.14 5.33 -25.99
C TYR A 299 2.35 4.67 -27.36
N ALA A 300 3.16 3.62 -27.46
CA ALA A 300 3.24 2.81 -28.68
C ALA A 300 2.02 1.88 -28.79
N ALA A 301 1.61 1.25 -27.68
CA ALA A 301 0.48 0.33 -27.65
C ALA A 301 -0.83 0.98 -28.08
N VAL A 302 -1.11 2.23 -27.66
CA VAL A 302 -2.37 2.92 -28.01
C VAL A 302 -2.42 3.45 -29.46
N GLN A 303 -1.34 3.33 -30.20
CA GLN A 303 -1.28 3.62 -31.65
C GLN A 303 -1.48 2.36 -32.51
N LEU A 304 -1.66 1.19 -31.90
CA LEU A 304 -1.98 -0.03 -32.63
C LEU A 304 -3.41 0.02 -33.15
N PRO A 305 -3.69 -0.58 -34.33
CA PRO A 305 -5.02 -0.52 -34.97
C PRO A 305 -6.13 -1.19 -34.14
N ASN A 306 -5.78 -2.08 -33.24
CA ASN A 306 -6.70 -2.79 -32.33
C ASN A 306 -6.94 -2.06 -30.99
N VAL A 307 -6.49 -0.80 -30.84
CA VAL A 307 -6.67 -0.04 -29.60
C VAL A 307 -7.38 1.28 -29.86
N HIS A 308 -8.44 1.53 -29.10
CA HIS A 308 -9.26 2.73 -29.20
C HIS A 308 -9.29 3.50 -27.88
N ILE A 309 -8.90 4.76 -27.88
CA ILE A 309 -8.99 5.65 -26.72
C ILE A 309 -10.22 6.53 -26.85
N VAL A 310 -11.15 6.38 -25.90
CA VAL A 310 -12.38 7.16 -25.79
C VAL A 310 -12.28 8.09 -24.59
N LYS A 311 -12.24 9.41 -24.84
CA LYS A 311 -12.18 10.43 -23.77
C LYS A 311 -13.58 10.89 -23.43
N GLY A 312 -13.98 10.71 -22.17
CA GLY A 312 -15.30 11.09 -21.68
C GLY A 312 -15.74 10.20 -20.51
N SER A 313 -16.94 10.45 -20.02
CA SER A 313 -17.57 9.63 -18.98
C SER A 313 -18.49 8.59 -19.62
N VAL A 314 -18.41 7.36 -19.14
CA VAL A 314 -19.42 6.33 -19.41
C VAL A 314 -20.69 6.72 -18.66
N ALA A 315 -21.77 6.96 -19.36
CA ALA A 315 -23.04 7.38 -18.80
C ALA A 315 -23.94 6.20 -18.42
N ARG A 316 -23.91 5.11 -19.21
CA ARG A 316 -24.73 3.92 -18.99
C ARG A 316 -24.04 2.68 -19.51
N ILE A 317 -24.33 1.55 -18.89
CA ILE A 317 -23.98 0.21 -19.37
C ILE A 317 -25.25 -0.46 -19.90
N HIS A 318 -25.11 -1.10 -21.05
CA HIS A 318 -26.15 -1.86 -21.73
C HIS A 318 -25.76 -3.35 -21.79
N PRO A 319 -26.67 -4.26 -22.12
CA PRO A 319 -26.36 -5.68 -22.20
C PRO A 319 -25.20 -6.04 -23.14
N ASP A 320 -24.94 -5.23 -24.19
CA ASP A 320 -23.94 -5.45 -25.22
C ASP A 320 -22.78 -4.44 -25.23
N GLY A 321 -22.68 -3.55 -24.21
CA GLY A 321 -21.61 -2.57 -24.18
C GLY A 321 -21.88 -1.35 -23.31
N VAL A 322 -21.30 -0.21 -23.69
CA VAL A 322 -21.40 1.04 -22.92
C VAL A 322 -21.88 2.19 -23.81
N GLU A 323 -22.53 3.16 -23.19
CA GLU A 323 -22.92 4.44 -23.76
C GLU A 323 -22.18 5.57 -23.06
N MET A 324 -21.57 6.44 -23.84
CA MET A 324 -20.88 7.63 -23.37
C MET A 324 -21.85 8.76 -23.07
N ALA A 325 -21.39 9.79 -22.36
CA ALA A 325 -22.19 10.97 -22.04
C ALA A 325 -22.64 11.79 -23.28
N ASP A 326 -21.96 11.62 -24.40
CA ASP A 326 -22.33 12.22 -25.71
C ASP A 326 -23.30 11.35 -26.52
N GLY A 327 -23.77 10.23 -25.97
CA GLY A 327 -24.69 9.29 -26.64
C GLY A 327 -24.00 8.22 -27.49
N THR A 328 -22.68 8.31 -27.70
CA THR A 328 -21.94 7.32 -28.50
C THR A 328 -21.96 5.94 -27.80
N ARG A 329 -22.23 4.88 -28.58
CA ARG A 329 -22.25 3.51 -28.07
C ARG A 329 -21.04 2.70 -28.54
N HIS A 330 -20.50 1.91 -27.64
CA HIS A 330 -19.39 0.98 -27.89
C HIS A 330 -19.80 -0.43 -27.49
N LYS A 331 -19.78 -1.35 -28.45
CA LYS A 331 -20.06 -2.77 -28.22
C LYS A 331 -18.85 -3.44 -27.59
N LEU A 332 -19.07 -4.18 -26.52
CA LEU A 332 -18.03 -4.87 -25.74
C LEU A 332 -18.46 -6.30 -25.42
N ASP A 333 -17.47 -7.16 -25.25
CA ASP A 333 -17.69 -8.55 -24.78
C ASP A 333 -17.24 -8.73 -23.33
N VAL A 334 -16.33 -7.85 -22.83
CA VAL A 334 -15.80 -7.88 -21.47
C VAL A 334 -15.62 -6.45 -20.96
N ILE A 335 -15.94 -6.18 -19.71
CA ILE A 335 -15.67 -4.91 -19.04
C ILE A 335 -14.75 -5.09 -17.85
N VAL A 336 -13.63 -4.34 -17.83
CA VAL A 336 -12.73 -4.25 -16.67
C VAL A 336 -12.87 -2.87 -16.03
N TYR A 337 -13.28 -2.85 -14.76
CA TYR A 337 -13.32 -1.64 -13.96
C TYR A 337 -11.94 -1.39 -13.36
N ALA A 338 -11.13 -0.55 -13.99
CA ALA A 338 -9.85 -0.05 -13.47
C ALA A 338 -10.05 1.27 -12.71
N THR A 339 -11.08 1.30 -11.87
CA THR A 339 -11.62 2.50 -11.21
C THR A 339 -10.98 2.81 -9.87
N GLY A 340 -9.98 1.99 -9.46
CA GLY A 340 -9.14 2.22 -8.29
C GLY A 340 -9.76 1.76 -6.98
N PHE A 341 -9.22 2.29 -5.88
CA PHE A 341 -9.50 1.85 -4.52
C PHE A 341 -9.93 3.02 -3.64
N ASP A 342 -10.68 2.74 -2.60
CA ASP A 342 -10.93 3.65 -1.51
C ASP A 342 -9.66 3.74 -0.63
N THR A 343 -8.80 4.68 -0.98
CA THR A 343 -7.50 4.86 -0.33
C THR A 343 -7.60 5.44 1.08
N HIS A 344 -8.78 5.90 1.45
CA HIS A 344 -9.08 6.42 2.78
C HIS A 344 -9.77 5.38 3.68
N ALA A 345 -9.98 4.18 3.17
CA ALA A 345 -10.61 3.11 3.95
C ALA A 345 -9.73 2.67 5.12
N TYR A 346 -8.41 2.53 4.90
CA TYR A 346 -7.48 1.96 5.88
C TYR A 346 -8.06 0.67 6.50
N MET A 347 -8.44 0.69 7.77
CA MET A 347 -9.00 -0.47 8.47
C MET A 347 -10.47 -0.76 8.13
N ARG A 348 -11.19 0.19 7.51
CA ARG A 348 -12.62 0.02 7.19
C ARG A 348 -12.85 -1.12 6.17
N PRO A 349 -13.90 -1.92 6.31
CA PRO A 349 -15.10 -1.70 7.11
C PRO A 349 -15.03 -2.20 8.58
N MET A 350 -13.86 -2.63 9.08
CA MET A 350 -13.70 -3.02 10.48
C MET A 350 -14.05 -1.83 11.39
N THR A 351 -14.90 -2.06 12.39
CA THR A 351 -15.17 -1.08 13.45
C THR A 351 -13.97 -1.06 14.41
N VAL A 352 -13.38 0.11 14.61
CA VAL A 352 -12.29 0.28 15.58
C VAL A 352 -12.71 1.31 16.61
N THR A 353 -12.76 0.90 17.88
CA THR A 353 -13.19 1.71 19.01
C THR A 353 -12.04 1.89 20.01
N GLY A 354 -11.66 3.13 20.25
CA GLY A 354 -10.64 3.52 21.21
C GLY A 354 -11.17 3.80 22.60
N LEU A 355 -10.46 4.68 23.33
CA LEU A 355 -10.85 5.14 24.67
C LEU A 355 -12.23 5.82 24.65
N ASN A 356 -12.95 5.69 25.75
CA ASN A 356 -14.26 6.32 25.95
C ASN A 356 -15.32 5.98 24.89
N GLY A 357 -15.12 4.88 24.13
CA GLY A 357 -16.04 4.44 23.09
C GLY A 357 -15.96 5.21 21.78
N VAL A 358 -14.99 6.10 21.60
CA VAL A 358 -14.80 6.87 20.37
C VAL A 358 -14.33 5.96 19.25
N THR A 359 -14.99 6.03 18.11
CA THR A 359 -14.65 5.22 16.93
C THR A 359 -13.69 5.94 15.98
N ILE A 360 -12.95 5.16 15.19
CA ILE A 360 -12.09 5.74 14.16
C ILE A 360 -12.87 6.49 13.09
N ASP A 361 -14.13 6.10 12.83
CA ASP A 361 -14.99 6.79 11.88
C ASP A 361 -15.40 8.17 12.36
N GLU A 362 -15.61 8.34 13.67
CA GLU A 362 -15.85 9.65 14.28
C GLU A 362 -14.61 10.54 14.20
N VAL A 363 -13.42 10.00 14.53
CA VAL A 363 -12.15 10.73 14.50
C VAL A 363 -11.75 11.12 13.07
N TRP A 364 -12.00 10.26 12.11
CA TRP A 364 -11.64 10.47 10.69
C TRP A 364 -12.83 10.91 9.83
N LYS A 365 -13.89 11.45 10.46
CA LYS A 365 -15.08 11.92 9.76
C LYS A 365 -14.78 13.01 8.75
N ASP A 366 -14.00 14.00 9.17
CA ASP A 366 -13.68 15.18 8.37
C ASP A 366 -12.26 15.17 7.82
N ASP A 367 -11.30 14.70 8.62
CA ASP A 367 -9.87 14.66 8.31
C ASP A 367 -9.30 13.29 8.60
N ILE A 368 -8.53 12.75 7.67
CA ILE A 368 -7.78 11.51 7.88
C ILE A 368 -6.36 11.87 8.29
N TYR A 369 -5.95 11.45 9.48
CA TYR A 369 -4.64 11.77 10.02
C TYR A 369 -4.10 10.68 10.93
N SER A 370 -2.79 10.75 11.20
CA SER A 370 -2.11 10.02 12.26
C SER A 370 -0.92 10.84 12.73
N PHE A 371 -0.34 10.47 13.85
CA PHE A 371 0.99 10.94 14.26
C PHE A 371 2.04 10.11 13.51
N ALA A 372 2.86 10.78 12.70
CA ALA A 372 4.00 10.23 11.98
C ALA A 372 3.72 8.96 11.12
N GLY A 373 2.48 8.72 10.70
CA GLY A 373 2.11 7.51 9.96
C GLY A 373 1.79 6.29 10.85
N VAL A 374 2.00 6.37 12.16
CA VAL A 374 2.04 5.18 13.04
C VAL A 374 1.07 5.18 14.21
N GLY A 375 0.64 6.33 14.73
CA GLY A 375 -0.19 6.36 15.94
C GLY A 375 -1.40 7.29 15.84
N LEU A 376 -2.37 7.11 16.72
CA LEU A 376 -3.58 7.94 16.78
C LEU A 376 -3.95 8.25 18.24
N PRO A 377 -4.20 9.54 18.60
CA PRO A 377 -4.64 9.90 19.95
C PRO A 377 -5.95 9.18 20.32
N GLY A 378 -6.03 8.72 21.57
CA GLY A 378 -7.22 7.99 22.05
C GLY A 378 -7.30 6.52 21.64
N PHE A 379 -6.29 5.98 20.96
CA PHE A 379 -6.20 4.57 20.57
C PHE A 379 -4.91 3.92 21.13
N PRO A 380 -4.86 3.68 22.46
CA PRO A 380 -3.65 3.19 23.09
C PRO A 380 -3.20 1.84 22.54
N ASN A 381 -1.89 1.66 22.34
CA ASN A 381 -1.29 0.46 21.76
C ASN A 381 -1.88 0.02 20.41
N MET A 382 -2.56 0.92 19.70
CA MET A 382 -2.89 0.71 18.29
C MET A 382 -1.86 1.40 17.41
N PHE A 383 -1.24 0.64 16.54
CA PHE A 383 -0.25 1.15 15.59
C PHE A 383 -0.64 0.84 14.16
N LEU A 384 -0.49 1.82 13.30
CA LEU A 384 -0.72 1.73 11.86
C LEU A 384 0.61 1.42 11.17
N LEU A 385 0.60 0.55 10.19
CA LEU A 385 1.69 0.40 9.24
C LEU A 385 1.28 1.05 7.92
N TYR A 386 2.02 2.07 7.51
CA TYR A 386 1.70 2.94 6.39
C TYR A 386 0.36 3.68 6.58
N GLY A 387 0.18 4.28 7.74
CA GLY A 387 -0.95 5.16 8.05
C GLY A 387 -0.91 6.49 7.29
N PRO A 388 -1.89 7.38 7.52
CA PRO A 388 -1.89 8.73 6.97
C PRO A 388 -0.59 9.48 7.29
N PHE A 389 -0.06 10.22 6.32
CA PHE A 389 1.25 10.90 6.35
C PHE A 389 2.47 9.97 6.34
N ALA A 390 2.29 8.67 6.07
CA ALA A 390 3.43 7.82 5.72
C ALA A 390 4.01 8.19 4.34
N PRO A 391 5.27 7.79 4.04
CA PRO A 391 5.97 8.19 2.81
C PRO A 391 5.53 7.42 1.56
N LEU A 392 4.26 7.51 1.19
CA LEU A 392 3.59 6.71 0.15
C LEU A 392 4.12 6.89 -1.28
N ASN A 393 4.85 7.96 -1.60
CA ASN A 393 5.11 8.30 -3.00
C ASN A 393 6.49 7.93 -3.51
N ASN A 394 7.49 7.86 -2.67
CA ASN A 394 8.88 7.87 -3.11
C ASN A 394 9.74 6.81 -2.47
N VAL A 395 9.23 6.16 -1.43
CA VAL A 395 9.93 5.12 -0.72
C VAL A 395 9.26 3.80 -0.98
N PRO A 396 10.02 2.81 -1.39
CA PRO A 396 9.53 1.45 -1.41
C PRO A 396 9.02 1.04 -0.03
N VAL A 397 7.84 0.46 0.01
CA VAL A 397 7.16 0.08 1.25
C VAL A 397 8.09 -0.62 2.27
N PRO A 398 8.93 -1.59 1.89
CA PRO A 398 9.79 -2.28 2.86
C PRO A 398 10.79 -1.37 3.59
N VAL A 399 11.25 -0.31 2.94
CA VAL A 399 12.23 0.63 3.53
C VAL A 399 11.55 1.54 4.56
N GLY A 400 10.36 2.05 4.26
CA GLY A 400 9.56 2.84 5.21
C GLY A 400 9.12 2.00 6.42
N LEU A 401 8.74 0.74 6.18
CA LEU A 401 8.33 -0.18 7.24
C LEU A 401 9.42 -0.41 8.29
N GLU A 402 10.68 -0.49 7.89
CA GLU A 402 11.77 -0.67 8.86
C GLU A 402 11.82 0.47 9.87
N GLN A 403 11.61 1.70 9.40
CA GLN A 403 11.59 2.90 10.24
C GLN A 403 10.36 2.93 11.16
N GLU A 404 9.18 2.70 10.60
CA GLU A 404 7.92 2.66 11.35
C GLU A 404 7.92 1.57 12.42
N ILE A 405 8.32 0.36 12.05
CA ILE A 405 8.39 -0.79 12.98
C ILE A 405 9.42 -0.53 14.08
N GLY A 406 10.56 0.08 13.74
CA GLY A 406 11.56 0.48 14.74
C GLY A 406 11.00 1.44 15.80
N TYR A 407 10.21 2.44 15.38
CA TYR A 407 9.52 3.36 16.28
C TYR A 407 8.44 2.65 17.12
N ILE A 408 7.62 1.82 16.49
CA ILE A 408 6.56 1.04 17.16
C ILE A 408 7.13 0.15 18.26
N MET A 409 8.26 -0.53 18.00
CA MET A 409 8.91 -1.37 19.00
C MET A 409 9.39 -0.56 20.21
N LYS A 410 9.96 0.63 20.01
CA LYS A 410 10.34 1.53 21.10
C LYS A 410 9.12 1.99 21.91
N ALA A 411 8.02 2.31 21.26
CA ALA A 411 6.77 2.70 21.93
C ALA A 411 6.21 1.54 22.77
N ILE A 412 6.19 0.32 22.22
CA ILE A 412 5.79 -0.88 22.97
C ILE A 412 6.69 -1.11 24.19
N GLU A 413 8.01 -0.98 24.04
CA GLU A 413 8.97 -1.15 25.15
C GLU A 413 8.77 -0.10 26.23
N ALA A 414 8.59 1.20 25.86
CA ALA A 414 8.32 2.27 26.80
C ALA A 414 7.02 2.04 27.60
N GLY A 415 5.95 1.61 26.92
CA GLY A 415 4.70 1.24 27.57
C GLY A 415 4.85 0.07 28.56
N ARG A 416 5.51 -1.00 28.12
CA ARG A 416 5.78 -2.18 28.96
C ARG A 416 6.59 -1.84 30.21
N ALA A 417 7.59 -0.98 30.07
CA ALA A 417 8.43 -0.55 31.20
C ALA A 417 7.60 0.20 32.27
N LYS A 418 6.54 0.87 31.87
CA LYS A 418 5.63 1.61 32.75
C LYS A 418 4.36 0.85 33.12
N GLY A 419 4.16 -0.38 32.62
CA GLY A 419 2.91 -1.11 32.79
C GLY A 419 1.70 -0.42 32.17
N ALA A 420 1.89 0.26 31.05
CA ALA A 420 0.91 1.10 30.40
C ALA A 420 0.80 0.80 28.90
N ALA A 421 -0.37 1.08 28.34
CA ALA A 421 -0.58 1.21 26.91
C ALA A 421 -0.24 2.64 26.47
N VAL A 422 0.30 2.82 25.28
CA VAL A 422 0.78 4.13 24.80
C VAL A 422 -0.01 4.62 23.59
N ALA A 423 -0.29 5.91 23.53
CA ALA A 423 -0.78 6.59 22.35
C ALA A 423 -0.06 7.93 22.18
N PRO A 424 0.01 8.52 20.98
CA PRO A 424 0.46 9.90 20.86
C PRO A 424 -0.54 10.82 21.54
N THR A 425 -0.05 11.92 22.16
CA THR A 425 -0.94 12.94 22.71
C THR A 425 -1.66 13.71 21.60
N ALA A 426 -2.85 14.25 21.90
CA ALA A 426 -3.55 15.12 20.96
C ALA A 426 -2.72 16.35 20.57
N ALA A 427 -1.99 16.94 21.56
CA ALA A 427 -1.14 18.11 21.34
C ALA A 427 0.03 17.82 20.39
N ALA A 428 0.78 16.73 20.61
CA ALA A 428 1.86 16.31 19.72
C ALA A 428 1.35 16.01 18.31
N THR A 429 0.19 15.37 18.21
CA THR A 429 -0.43 15.05 16.92
C THR A 429 -0.85 16.31 16.18
N GLU A 430 -1.44 17.30 16.85
CA GLU A 430 -1.82 18.55 16.16
C GLU A 430 -0.58 19.36 15.73
N LYS A 431 0.43 19.47 16.58
CA LYS A 431 1.72 20.08 16.21
C LYS A 431 2.34 19.40 14.98
N PHE A 432 2.28 18.07 14.92
CA PHE A 432 2.73 17.31 13.76
C PHE A 432 1.90 17.65 12.52
N ARG A 433 0.55 17.67 12.62
CA ARG A 433 -0.35 18.01 11.51
C ARG A 433 -0.12 19.43 10.98
N GLU A 434 0.10 20.40 11.88
CA GLU A 434 0.45 21.77 11.51
C GLU A 434 1.75 21.83 10.70
N ARG A 435 2.78 21.10 11.15
CA ARG A 435 4.05 20.96 10.41
C ARG A 435 3.81 20.38 9.01
N MET A 436 2.97 19.33 8.88
CA MET A 436 2.65 18.73 7.58
C MET A 436 1.91 19.73 6.69
N ARG A 437 0.89 20.41 7.20
CA ARG A 437 0.15 21.45 6.44
C ARG A 437 1.07 22.57 5.95
N ALA A 438 1.97 23.03 6.80
CA ALA A 438 2.94 24.08 6.44
C ALA A 438 3.94 23.65 5.38
N ALA A 439 4.20 22.36 5.24
CA ALA A 439 5.15 21.81 4.27
C ALA A 439 4.55 21.55 2.87
N PHE A 440 3.23 21.54 2.70
CA PHE A 440 2.58 21.27 1.40
C PHE A 440 2.70 22.39 0.37
N PRO A 441 2.67 23.70 0.73
CA PRO A 441 2.80 24.76 -0.26
C PRO A 441 4.06 24.61 -1.12
N GLY A 442 3.88 24.72 -2.44
CA GLY A 442 4.97 24.51 -3.41
C GLY A 442 5.22 23.07 -3.82
N THR A 443 4.67 22.07 -3.14
CA THR A 443 4.76 20.68 -3.58
C THR A 443 3.88 20.41 -4.81
N VAL A 444 4.16 19.30 -5.51
CA VAL A 444 3.34 18.88 -6.68
C VAL A 444 1.94 18.39 -6.31
N TRP A 445 1.62 18.20 -5.05
CA TRP A 445 0.35 17.62 -4.62
C TRP A 445 -0.73 18.66 -4.35
N VAL A 446 -0.38 19.93 -4.34
CA VAL A 446 -1.33 21.04 -4.09
C VAL A 446 -1.97 21.53 -5.38
N GLY A 447 -3.23 21.96 -5.30
CA GLY A 447 -3.99 22.50 -6.45
C GLY A 447 -4.55 21.45 -7.39
N CYS A 448 -4.61 20.19 -6.98
CA CYS A 448 -5.10 19.08 -7.78
C CYS A 448 -6.21 18.29 -7.09
N LYS A 449 -7.05 17.64 -7.89
CA LYS A 449 -7.99 16.62 -7.41
C LYS A 449 -7.37 15.25 -7.66
N ASN A 450 -7.03 14.55 -6.59
CA ASN A 450 -6.46 13.20 -6.64
C ASN A 450 -6.83 12.41 -5.37
N TRP A 451 -6.51 11.12 -5.34
CA TRP A 451 -6.84 10.24 -4.22
C TRP A 451 -5.92 10.40 -2.98
N TYR A 452 -4.87 11.23 -3.06
CA TYR A 452 -4.04 11.61 -1.90
C TYR A 452 -4.68 12.69 -1.03
N ILE A 453 -5.77 13.30 -1.47
CA ILE A 453 -6.38 14.46 -0.85
C ILE A 453 -7.63 14.03 -0.09
N ASP A 454 -7.74 14.45 1.17
CA ASP A 454 -8.91 14.24 2.00
C ASP A 454 -10.10 15.13 1.56
N SER A 455 -11.21 15.06 2.29
CA SER A 455 -12.43 15.81 2.00
C SER A 455 -12.24 17.33 2.12
N LYS A 456 -11.25 17.79 2.87
CA LYS A 456 -10.90 19.21 3.06
C LYS A 456 -9.87 19.74 2.07
N GLY A 457 -9.37 18.87 1.18
CA GLY A 457 -8.35 19.26 0.21
C GLY A 457 -6.92 19.19 0.73
N THR A 458 -6.70 18.54 1.88
CA THR A 458 -5.36 18.33 2.47
C THR A 458 -4.77 17.02 1.98
N PRO A 459 -3.54 17.01 1.43
CA PRO A 459 -2.87 15.77 1.12
C PRO A 459 -2.51 14.96 2.38
N ILE A 460 -2.73 13.65 2.33
CA ILE A 460 -2.53 12.71 3.46
C ILE A 460 -1.22 11.90 3.34
N LEU A 461 -0.24 12.42 2.63
CA LEU A 461 1.06 11.80 2.42
C LEU A 461 2.18 12.66 3.02
N TRP A 462 3.39 12.12 3.11
CA TRP A 462 4.56 12.81 3.64
C TRP A 462 5.04 13.92 2.67
N PRO A 463 5.02 15.22 3.07
CA PRO A 463 5.36 16.35 2.19
C PRO A 463 6.81 16.82 2.26
N LEU A 464 7.64 16.17 3.06
CA LEU A 464 9.02 16.53 3.30
C LEU A 464 9.98 15.51 2.66
N ARG A 465 11.28 15.74 2.82
CA ARG A 465 12.31 14.79 2.38
C ARG A 465 12.17 13.47 3.11
N GLN A 466 12.50 12.39 2.43
CA GLN A 466 12.37 11.04 2.96
C GLN A 466 13.26 10.78 4.18
N ASP A 467 14.47 11.31 4.18
CA ASP A 467 15.39 11.16 5.31
C ASP A 467 14.88 11.88 6.58
N GLU A 468 14.03 12.90 6.44
CA GLU A 468 13.40 13.55 7.58
C GLU A 468 12.35 12.68 8.27
N HIS A 469 11.62 11.84 7.51
CA HIS A 469 10.71 10.87 8.12
C HIS A 469 11.47 9.84 8.95
N GLY A 470 12.57 9.31 8.41
CA GLY A 470 13.43 8.39 9.14
C GLY A 470 14.04 9.01 10.40
N LYS A 471 14.46 10.28 10.35
CA LYS A 471 14.95 11.00 11.53
C LYS A 471 13.87 11.21 12.59
N LEU A 472 12.65 11.55 12.17
CA LEU A 472 11.51 11.69 13.08
C LEU A 472 11.22 10.39 13.85
N LEU A 473 11.28 9.24 13.17
CA LEU A 473 11.01 7.92 13.76
C LEU A 473 12.24 7.29 14.45
N ALA A 474 13.44 7.90 14.28
CA ALA A 474 14.66 7.38 14.89
C ALA A 474 14.67 7.56 16.42
N GLU A 475 13.95 8.54 16.94
CA GLU A 475 13.88 8.84 18.36
C GLU A 475 12.43 8.75 18.85
N LEU A 476 12.25 8.26 20.09
CA LEU A 476 10.95 8.27 20.77
C LEU A 476 11.01 9.36 21.84
N HIS A 477 10.13 10.34 21.72
CA HIS A 477 9.99 11.42 22.71
C HIS A 477 8.80 11.09 23.61
N GLU A 478 9.08 10.77 24.87
CA GLU A 478 8.03 10.35 25.81
C GLU A 478 7.02 11.46 26.12
N GLU A 479 7.42 12.73 26.00
CA GLU A 479 6.54 13.89 26.12
C GLU A 479 5.46 13.97 25.03
N ASP A 480 5.68 13.33 23.89
CA ASP A 480 4.71 13.21 22.81
C ASP A 480 3.68 12.08 23.04
N LEU A 481 3.86 11.28 24.10
CA LEU A 481 3.06 10.11 24.39
C LEU A 481 2.23 10.28 25.66
N GLU A 482 1.01 9.75 25.63
CA GLU A 482 0.20 9.47 26.79
C GLU A 482 0.29 7.99 27.18
N PHE A 483 0.31 7.73 28.50
CA PHE A 483 0.43 6.39 29.08
C PHE A 483 -0.89 6.06 29.82
N VAL A 484 -1.61 5.08 29.31
CA VAL A 484 -2.90 4.64 29.86
C VAL A 484 -2.70 3.31 30.59
N PRO A 485 -3.30 3.09 31.79
CA PRO A 485 -3.14 1.82 32.50
C PRO A 485 -3.42 0.61 31.60
N ALA A 486 -2.46 -0.31 31.52
CA ALA A 486 -2.62 -1.57 30.83
C ALA A 486 -3.31 -2.60 31.74
N ARG A 487 -3.81 -3.69 31.16
CA ARG A 487 -4.36 -4.82 31.94
C ARG A 487 -3.33 -5.39 32.90
N ALA A 488 -3.78 -5.93 34.04
CA ALA A 488 -2.91 -6.61 34.99
C ALA A 488 -2.17 -7.77 34.30
N GLY A 489 -0.84 -7.84 34.48
CA GLY A 489 0.00 -8.88 33.88
C GLY A 489 0.73 -8.50 32.60
N ALA A 490 0.44 -7.33 32.01
CA ALA A 490 1.19 -6.83 30.85
C ALA A 490 2.63 -6.34 31.18
N GLN A 491 3.02 -6.42 32.46
CA GLN A 491 4.34 -6.01 32.97
C GLN A 491 5.36 -7.13 32.83
N GLY A 492 6.53 -6.84 32.29
CA GLY A 492 7.69 -7.76 32.25
C GLY A 492 8.66 -7.39 31.12
N LYS A 493 9.96 -7.41 31.42
CA LYS A 493 11.01 -7.39 30.39
C LYS A 493 10.92 -8.69 29.60
N ALA A 494 11.02 -8.60 28.27
CA ALA A 494 11.27 -9.78 27.44
C ALA A 494 12.64 -10.33 27.83
N GLU A 495 12.71 -11.50 28.46
CA GLU A 495 13.98 -12.22 28.57
C GLU A 495 14.39 -12.67 27.16
N PRO A 496 15.63 -12.39 26.74
CA PRO A 496 16.13 -12.91 25.46
C PRO A 496 16.13 -14.43 25.57
N ARG A 497 15.33 -15.13 24.79
CA ARG A 497 15.51 -16.58 24.62
C ARG A 497 16.89 -16.77 24.00
N GLU A 498 17.80 -17.39 24.77
CA GLU A 498 19.09 -17.83 24.27
C GLU A 498 18.88 -18.57 22.94
N ALA A 499 19.58 -18.11 21.90
CA ALA A 499 19.63 -18.81 20.64
C ALA A 499 20.16 -20.22 20.92
N ALA A 500 19.30 -21.23 20.82
CA ALA A 500 19.70 -22.62 20.87
C ALA A 500 20.82 -22.78 19.83
N ARG A 501 22.04 -22.92 20.30
CA ARG A 501 23.21 -23.28 19.52
C ARG A 501 22.86 -24.56 18.76
N ALA A 502 22.64 -24.45 17.45
CA ALA A 502 22.68 -25.60 16.59
C ALA A 502 24.09 -26.15 16.68
N GLY A 503 24.19 -27.28 17.39
CA GLY A 503 25.43 -28.04 17.51
C GLY A 503 25.88 -28.50 16.13
N SER A 504 27.16 -28.38 15.94
CA SER A 504 27.98 -28.95 14.88
C SER A 504 27.69 -30.44 14.66
N ALA A 505 27.40 -30.86 13.47
CA ALA A 505 27.89 -32.05 12.79
C ALA A 505 27.74 -31.90 11.29
#